data_d81f7f75550ded3368b4cad290131acd
#
_entry.id   d81f7f75550ded3368b4cad290131acd
#
_cell.length_a   1.000
_cell.length_b   1.000
_cell.length_c   1.000
_cell.angle_alpha   90.00
_cell.angle_beta   90.00
_cell.angle_gamma   90.00
#
_symmetry.space_group_name_H-M   'P 1'
#
loop_
_entity.id
_entity.type
_entity.pdbx_description
1 polymer ?
#
loop_
_entity_poly.entity_id
_entity_poly.type
_entity_poly.pdbx_seq_one_letter_code
_entity_poly.pdbx_strand_id
1 'polypeptide(L)'
;ATINPYHNATTGFYEAIILPSALTDSYKVSFVLDDREKEWIFTNLDIALPQFHKGYSYTFALYIDDSGFVEMGRLENVEGGNSSAPWEDGSSEDGTAEGDKTPVSGYAFTPADGTQQALADTELKIAFEGTAPELGTSGCIRIYRMSDHKQVDEINMAERRQSIVNGQTQLNTWMDIIGVTPTGSSVSRRIVNYYPARVEGKSFIIKPHQQRLQPDTEYYVTIEQAAVKQTDFKGVYGRAWTFKTKPAPALTGPNYEVKISHTDPNADFYTLQGAIDFCATHVDLNAAKTFRMDDGIYQEIIYLRDQSNITVKGNASDNTAVNIQYDNSNDINGGIGGGTNIDQFAPTGTIVPSSGGRSVVILDGNSDKIRFENVTIENAYGWTLGKNGQAEALYINNKSAAFINCRVLSFQDTLLPGGGYNWFKDCFIAGATDFIWGSGKVVLFEDCQIHAPSGTRAVMQARVSAGYLGYVFLNSRFTVGEGVTNSTLFFQF
;
A
#
# COMPACT_ATOMS: atom_id res chain seq x y z
N ALA A 1 -41.17 3.42 -13.22
CA ALA A 1 -42.42 3.25 -12.43
C ALA A 1 -42.10 3.57 -10.98
N THR A 2 -42.97 4.33 -10.32
CA THR A 2 -42.85 4.57 -8.88
C THR A 2 -43.49 3.39 -8.15
N ILE A 3 -42.78 2.82 -7.21
CA ILE A 3 -43.28 1.74 -6.36
C ILE A 3 -43.29 2.28 -4.92
N ASN A 4 -44.43 2.22 -4.28
CA ASN A 4 -44.56 2.55 -2.87
C ASN A 4 -44.31 1.28 -2.05
N PRO A 5 -43.23 1.20 -1.27
CA PRO A 5 -42.94 0.03 -0.49
C PRO A 5 -43.96 -0.15 0.65
N TYR A 6 -44.23 -1.40 0.99
CA TYR A 6 -45.04 -1.78 2.14
C TYR A 6 -44.14 -1.80 3.40
N HIS A 7 -44.58 -1.14 4.46
CA HIS A 7 -43.95 -1.26 5.77
C HIS A 7 -44.46 -2.51 6.50
N ASN A 8 -43.58 -3.46 6.70
CA ASN A 8 -43.86 -4.67 7.44
C ASN A 8 -43.68 -4.40 8.95
N ALA A 9 -44.79 -4.22 9.65
CA ALA A 9 -44.76 -3.89 11.09
C ALA A 9 -44.16 -5.01 11.98
N THR A 10 -44.01 -6.23 11.47
CA THR A 10 -43.44 -7.34 12.22
C THR A 10 -41.88 -7.33 12.12
N THR A 11 -41.36 -6.96 10.97
CA THR A 11 -39.90 -6.95 10.72
C THR A 11 -39.31 -5.54 10.81
N GLY A 12 -40.12 -4.49 10.80
CA GLY A 12 -39.67 -3.11 10.71
C GLY A 12 -39.18 -2.69 9.33
N PHE A 13 -39.16 -3.59 8.36
CA PHE A 13 -38.64 -3.29 7.02
C PHE A 13 -39.70 -2.70 6.08
N TYR A 14 -39.20 -1.92 5.12
CA TYR A 14 -39.98 -1.53 3.95
C TYR A 14 -39.70 -2.51 2.82
N GLU A 15 -40.77 -3.14 2.32
CA GLU A 15 -40.72 -4.21 1.33
C GLU A 15 -41.33 -3.76 0.01
N ALA A 16 -40.69 -4.02 -1.11
CA ALA A 16 -41.22 -3.76 -2.44
C ALA A 16 -40.92 -4.91 -3.39
N ILE A 17 -41.89 -5.23 -4.26
CA ILE A 17 -41.67 -6.18 -5.35
C ILE A 17 -41.25 -5.41 -6.59
N ILE A 18 -40.05 -5.69 -7.06
CA ILE A 18 -39.45 -5.08 -8.26
C ILE A 18 -39.41 -6.14 -9.36
N LEU A 19 -39.88 -5.78 -10.55
CA LEU A 19 -39.79 -6.68 -11.69
C LEU A 19 -38.33 -6.84 -12.12
N PRO A 20 -37.89 -8.06 -12.42
CA PRO A 20 -36.55 -8.29 -12.94
C PRO A 20 -36.33 -7.47 -14.20
N SER A 21 -35.33 -6.62 -14.20
CA SER A 21 -34.94 -5.79 -15.34
C SER A 21 -33.42 -5.54 -15.32
N ALA A 22 -32.85 -5.35 -16.48
CA ALA A 22 -31.48 -4.84 -16.54
C ALA A 22 -31.46 -3.40 -16.00
N LEU A 23 -30.52 -3.10 -15.10
CA LEU A 23 -30.25 -1.75 -14.66
C LEU A 23 -29.57 -1.00 -15.81
N THR A 24 -30.29 -0.14 -16.48
CA THR A 24 -29.74 0.62 -17.60
C THR A 24 -29.01 1.87 -17.13
N ASP A 25 -29.51 2.55 -16.08
CA ASP A 25 -28.97 3.82 -15.64
C ASP A 25 -28.87 3.94 -14.11
N SER A 26 -30.01 4.06 -13.41
CA SER A 26 -30.03 4.27 -11.97
C SER A 26 -31.40 3.93 -11.38
N TYR A 27 -31.40 3.63 -10.09
CA TYR A 27 -32.62 3.59 -9.29
C TYR A 27 -32.67 4.78 -8.35
N LYS A 28 -33.87 5.27 -8.11
CA LYS A 28 -34.10 6.39 -7.20
C LYS A 28 -34.98 5.91 -6.05
N VAL A 29 -34.51 6.12 -4.85
CA VAL A 29 -35.28 5.94 -3.63
C VAL A 29 -35.56 7.31 -3.04
N SER A 30 -36.84 7.65 -2.87
CA SER A 30 -37.26 8.87 -2.20
C SER A 30 -37.96 8.50 -0.89
N PHE A 31 -37.63 9.22 0.17
CA PHE A 31 -38.30 9.07 1.46
C PHE A 31 -38.47 10.45 2.11
N VAL A 32 -39.49 10.56 2.97
CA VAL A 32 -39.76 11.77 3.73
C VAL A 32 -39.34 11.53 5.16
N LEU A 33 -38.49 12.40 5.67
CA LEU A 33 -38.02 12.39 7.06
C LEU A 33 -38.30 13.79 7.65
N ASP A 34 -39.09 13.85 8.70
CA ASP A 34 -39.49 15.10 9.37
C ASP A 34 -40.00 16.18 8.39
N ASP A 35 -40.96 15.83 7.55
CA ASP A 35 -41.53 16.66 6.48
C ASP A 35 -40.54 17.15 5.40
N ARG A 36 -39.33 16.63 5.40
CA ARG A 36 -38.32 16.91 4.36
C ARG A 36 -38.19 15.72 3.44
N GLU A 37 -38.43 15.94 2.17
CA GLU A 37 -38.19 14.93 1.13
C GLU A 37 -36.68 14.81 0.88
N LYS A 38 -36.21 13.59 0.95
CA LYS A 38 -34.86 13.22 0.61
C LYS A 38 -34.88 12.22 -0.54
N GLU A 39 -33.98 12.42 -1.44
CA GLU A 39 -33.81 11.55 -2.59
C GLU A 39 -32.41 10.97 -2.58
N TRP A 40 -32.35 9.69 -2.81
CA TRP A 40 -31.09 9.02 -3.06
C TRP A 40 -31.15 8.29 -4.39
N ILE A 41 -30.14 8.51 -5.23
CA ILE A 41 -30.03 7.91 -6.55
C ILE A 41 -28.82 6.98 -6.52
N PHE A 42 -29.05 5.69 -6.68
CA PHE A 42 -27.98 4.73 -6.81
C PHE A 42 -27.84 4.23 -8.24
N THR A 43 -26.61 4.12 -8.68
CA THR A 43 -26.21 3.70 -10.01
C THR A 43 -25.73 2.25 -9.98
N ASN A 44 -25.46 1.68 -11.14
CA ASN A 44 -24.84 0.36 -11.26
C ASN A 44 -23.47 0.27 -10.57
N LEU A 45 -22.83 1.41 -10.30
CA LEU A 45 -21.53 1.47 -9.60
C LEU A 45 -21.70 1.31 -8.08
N ASP A 46 -22.84 1.77 -7.54
CA ASP A 46 -23.13 1.68 -6.11
C ASP A 46 -23.65 0.28 -5.74
N ILE A 47 -24.30 -0.38 -6.70
CA ILE A 47 -24.79 -1.74 -6.56
C ILE A 47 -23.95 -2.60 -7.52
N ALA A 48 -23.03 -3.38 -7.05
CA ALA A 48 -22.23 -4.28 -7.90
C ALA A 48 -23.07 -5.43 -8.52
N LEU A 49 -24.36 -5.19 -8.79
CA LEU A 49 -25.29 -6.12 -9.43
C LEU A 49 -25.76 -5.48 -10.73
N PRO A 50 -25.47 -6.09 -11.88
CA PRO A 50 -25.87 -5.56 -13.18
C PRO A 50 -27.38 -5.65 -13.44
N GLN A 51 -28.13 -6.40 -12.63
CA GLN A 51 -29.58 -6.58 -12.75
C GLN A 51 -30.18 -7.26 -11.52
N PHE A 52 -31.48 -7.04 -11.30
CA PHE A 52 -32.25 -7.84 -10.35
C PHE A 52 -32.67 -9.17 -11.00
N HIS A 53 -32.44 -10.27 -10.33
CA HIS A 53 -32.75 -11.59 -10.82
C HIS A 53 -34.09 -12.09 -10.28
N LYS A 54 -34.83 -12.84 -11.11
CA LYS A 54 -36.08 -13.48 -10.71
C LYS A 54 -35.82 -14.52 -9.60
N GLY A 55 -36.61 -14.45 -8.55
CA GLY A 55 -36.53 -15.38 -7.43
C GLY A 55 -35.51 -15.02 -6.34
N TYR A 56 -34.89 -13.85 -6.45
CA TYR A 56 -33.98 -13.35 -5.43
C TYR A 56 -34.63 -12.27 -4.58
N SER A 57 -34.30 -12.26 -3.31
CA SER A 57 -34.59 -11.16 -2.38
C SER A 57 -33.35 -10.32 -2.19
N TYR A 58 -33.49 -9.02 -2.34
CA TYR A 58 -32.39 -8.06 -2.15
C TYR A 58 -32.77 -7.18 -0.96
N THR A 59 -31.95 -7.17 0.05
CA THR A 59 -32.11 -6.29 1.21
C THR A 59 -31.04 -5.22 1.16
N PHE A 60 -31.47 -3.98 1.30
CA PHE A 60 -30.60 -2.82 1.37
C PHE A 60 -30.79 -2.19 2.74
N ALA A 61 -29.69 -1.99 3.47
CA ALA A 61 -29.69 -1.19 4.67
C ALA A 61 -29.44 0.27 4.29
N LEU A 62 -30.36 1.16 4.65
CA LEU A 62 -30.24 2.59 4.48
C LEU A 62 -30.00 3.20 5.85
N TYR A 63 -28.86 3.85 6.04
CA TYR A 63 -28.55 4.61 7.25
C TYR A 63 -28.84 6.06 6.98
N ILE A 64 -29.71 6.66 7.80
CA ILE A 64 -30.10 8.07 7.67
C ILE A 64 -29.56 8.78 8.90
N ASP A 65 -28.67 9.75 8.69
CA ASP A 65 -28.18 10.58 9.78
C ASP A 65 -28.99 11.87 9.96
N ASP A 66 -28.69 12.63 11.00
CA ASP A 66 -29.35 13.89 11.31
C ASP A 66 -29.25 14.95 10.20
N SER A 67 -28.27 14.85 9.31
CA SER A 67 -28.17 15.70 8.13
C SER A 67 -29.10 15.25 7.00
N GLY A 68 -29.73 14.08 7.16
CA GLY A 68 -30.56 13.41 6.17
C GLY A 68 -29.70 12.73 5.10
N PHE A 69 -28.45 12.43 5.39
CA PHE A 69 -27.61 11.61 4.54
C PHE A 69 -28.06 10.15 4.59
N VAL A 70 -27.96 9.47 3.46
CA VAL A 70 -28.32 8.05 3.33
C VAL A 70 -27.11 7.29 2.85
N GLU A 71 -26.59 6.42 3.68
CA GLU A 71 -25.58 5.43 3.30
C GLU A 71 -26.25 4.09 3.02
N MET A 72 -25.85 3.43 1.94
CA MET A 72 -26.33 2.08 1.67
C MET A 72 -25.25 1.05 1.97
N GLY A 73 -25.54 0.21 2.97
CA GLY A 73 -24.84 -1.04 3.16
C GLY A 73 -25.36 -2.12 2.21
N ARG A 74 -24.49 -2.80 1.49
CA ARG A 74 -24.86 -3.96 0.68
C ARG A 74 -25.03 -5.17 1.57
N LEU A 75 -26.22 -5.78 1.55
CA LEU A 75 -26.43 -7.12 2.08
C LEU A 75 -26.39 -8.14 0.93
N GLU A 76 -25.79 -9.29 1.21
CA GLU A 76 -25.53 -10.34 0.23
C GLU A 76 -26.78 -10.89 -0.46
N ASN A 77 -26.60 -11.42 -1.68
CA ASN A 77 -27.61 -12.22 -2.37
C ASN A 77 -27.99 -13.43 -1.52
N VAL A 78 -29.24 -13.52 -1.15
CA VAL A 78 -29.80 -14.73 -0.56
C VAL A 78 -30.44 -15.52 -1.69
N GLU A 79 -29.84 -16.60 -2.12
CA GLU A 79 -30.46 -17.57 -3.02
C GLU A 79 -31.70 -18.15 -2.34
N GLY A 80 -32.78 -18.20 -3.11
CA GLY A 80 -34.13 -18.64 -2.81
C GLY A 80 -34.34 -19.53 -1.59
N GLY A 81 -35.05 -19.02 -0.61
CA GLY A 81 -35.66 -19.76 0.47
C GLY A 81 -35.00 -19.55 1.83
N ASN A 82 -35.65 -18.77 2.67
CA ASN A 82 -35.46 -18.70 4.12
C ASN A 82 -34.03 -18.67 4.66
N SER A 83 -33.35 -17.59 4.48
CA SER A 83 -32.29 -17.24 5.41
C SER A 83 -32.47 -15.78 5.83
N SER A 84 -33.29 -15.60 6.86
CA SER A 84 -33.16 -14.45 7.73
C SER A 84 -31.86 -14.65 8.51
N ALA A 85 -30.77 -13.98 8.10
CA ALA A 85 -29.76 -13.66 9.09
C ALA A 85 -30.44 -12.69 10.07
N PRO A 86 -30.57 -13.03 11.36
CA PRO A 86 -31.21 -12.14 12.31
C PRO A 86 -30.30 -10.92 12.45
N TRP A 87 -30.85 -9.75 12.20
CA TRP A 87 -30.37 -8.55 12.84
C TRP A 87 -30.56 -8.76 14.33
N GLU A 88 -29.52 -8.85 15.10
CA GLU A 88 -29.64 -8.68 16.53
C GLU A 88 -30.01 -7.22 16.77
N ASP A 89 -31.25 -7.07 17.25
CA ASP A 89 -31.90 -5.83 17.55
C ASP A 89 -31.06 -5.04 18.57
N GLY A 90 -30.34 -4.03 18.10
CA GLY A 90 -29.75 -3.02 18.97
C GLY A 90 -30.80 -2.02 19.39
N SER A 91 -31.74 -2.42 20.25
CA SER A 91 -32.71 -1.52 20.84
C SER A 91 -31.98 -0.55 21.78
N SER A 92 -31.65 0.64 21.34
CA SER A 92 -31.45 1.77 22.24
C SER A 92 -32.71 2.58 22.33
N GLU A 93 -33.39 2.46 23.45
CA GLU A 93 -34.42 3.40 23.91
C GLU A 93 -33.76 4.71 24.33
N ASP A 94 -33.32 5.52 23.38
CA ASP A 94 -33.13 6.95 23.61
C ASP A 94 -32.93 7.66 22.25
N GLY A 95 -33.89 8.51 21.91
CA GLY A 95 -33.92 9.24 20.65
C GLY A 95 -32.91 10.38 20.57
N THR A 96 -31.64 10.05 20.56
CA THR A 96 -30.57 10.93 20.10
C THR A 96 -29.87 10.19 18.98
N ALA A 97 -30.19 10.56 17.75
CA ALA A 97 -29.60 10.01 16.56
C ALA A 97 -28.14 10.48 16.37
N GLU A 98 -27.24 9.99 17.20
CA GLU A 98 -25.88 9.74 16.77
C GLU A 98 -25.92 8.39 16.04
N GLY A 99 -25.69 8.38 14.73
CA GLY A 99 -25.74 7.19 13.88
C GLY A 99 -25.03 6.02 14.57
N ASP A 100 -25.72 4.90 14.66
CA ASP A 100 -25.44 3.79 15.56
C ASP A 100 -23.96 3.38 15.51
N LYS A 101 -23.17 3.85 16.48
CA LYS A 101 -21.84 3.35 16.73
C LYS A 101 -22.03 2.01 17.39
N THR A 102 -22.18 0.95 16.58
CA THR A 102 -22.16 -0.42 17.10
C THR A 102 -20.94 -0.53 18.02
N PRO A 103 -21.10 -0.83 19.32
CA PRO A 103 -19.97 -0.92 20.21
C PRO A 103 -19.00 -1.96 19.67
N VAL A 104 -17.82 -1.52 19.28
CA VAL A 104 -16.76 -2.39 18.83
C VAL A 104 -16.25 -3.13 20.04
N SER A 105 -16.59 -4.39 20.18
CA SER A 105 -16.09 -5.24 21.25
C SER A 105 -15.20 -6.33 20.67
N GLY A 106 -14.07 -6.61 21.36
CA GLY A 106 -13.14 -7.68 20.97
C GLY A 106 -12.08 -7.29 19.94
N TYR A 107 -12.04 -6.02 19.50
CA TYR A 107 -10.97 -5.47 18.67
C TYR A 107 -10.84 -3.93 18.83
N ALA A 108 -9.69 -3.41 18.46
CA ALA A 108 -9.37 -1.99 18.52
C ALA A 108 -8.88 -1.47 17.15
N PHE A 109 -9.22 -0.22 16.85
CA PHE A 109 -8.77 0.45 15.63
C PHE A 109 -7.48 1.25 15.82
N THR A 110 -6.68 1.35 14.75
CA THR A 110 -5.61 2.35 14.62
C THR A 110 -5.69 2.96 13.21
N PRO A 111 -5.84 4.29 13.05
CA PRO A 111 -6.08 5.27 14.12
C PRO A 111 -7.31 4.90 14.96
N ALA A 112 -7.31 5.24 16.26
CA ALA A 112 -8.50 5.02 17.09
C ALA A 112 -9.69 5.80 16.53
N ASP A 113 -10.92 5.31 16.74
CA ASP A 113 -12.12 6.04 16.34
C ASP A 113 -12.12 7.46 16.92
N GLY A 114 -12.46 8.44 16.10
CA GLY A 114 -12.48 9.85 16.45
C GLY A 114 -11.10 10.53 16.51
N THR A 115 -10.01 9.85 16.13
CA THR A 115 -8.66 10.47 16.07
C THR A 115 -8.66 11.71 15.18
N GLN A 116 -8.12 12.85 15.69
CA GLN A 116 -8.12 14.14 15.01
C GLN A 116 -6.79 14.49 14.32
N GLN A 117 -5.74 13.69 14.47
CA GLN A 117 -4.39 13.98 14.02
C GLN A 117 -3.71 12.74 13.39
N ALA A 118 -4.44 11.98 12.58
CA ALA A 118 -3.87 10.87 11.84
C ALA A 118 -2.94 11.39 10.71
N LEU A 119 -1.89 10.65 10.38
CA LEU A 119 -1.07 10.96 9.21
C LEU A 119 -1.83 10.65 7.92
N ALA A 120 -1.72 11.48 6.89
CA ALA A 120 -2.46 11.31 5.64
C ALA A 120 -2.01 10.09 4.80
N ASP A 121 -0.91 9.49 5.14
CA ASP A 121 -0.36 8.28 4.52
C ASP A 121 -0.32 7.08 5.49
N THR A 122 -1.13 7.14 6.56
CA THR A 122 -1.17 6.09 7.60
C THR A 122 -1.74 4.78 7.08
N GLU A 123 -1.29 3.68 7.66
CA GLU A 123 -2.01 2.41 7.57
C GLU A 123 -3.19 2.39 8.54
N LEU A 124 -4.21 1.61 8.20
CA LEU A 124 -5.35 1.35 9.05
C LEU A 124 -5.20 -0.05 9.65
N LYS A 125 -5.52 -0.22 10.93
CA LYS A 125 -5.33 -1.49 11.60
C LYS A 125 -6.51 -1.84 12.50
N ILE A 126 -6.91 -3.13 12.46
CA ILE A 126 -7.82 -3.74 13.42
C ILE A 126 -7.02 -4.75 14.23
N ALA A 127 -6.87 -4.52 15.54
CA ALA A 127 -6.19 -5.42 16.45
C ALA A 127 -7.24 -6.25 17.23
N PHE A 128 -7.25 -7.57 17.05
CA PHE A 128 -8.19 -8.48 17.68
C PHE A 128 -7.69 -8.99 19.02
N GLU A 129 -8.56 -9.05 20.01
CA GLU A 129 -8.24 -9.61 21.33
C GLU A 129 -8.22 -11.15 21.30
N GLY A 130 -9.12 -11.75 20.52
CA GLY A 130 -9.31 -13.20 20.37
C GLY A 130 -8.30 -13.89 19.47
N THR A 131 -8.79 -14.68 18.53
CA THR A 131 -7.98 -15.40 17.54
C THR A 131 -7.44 -14.46 16.48
N ALA A 132 -6.32 -14.81 15.85
CA ALA A 132 -5.78 -14.07 14.72
C ALA A 132 -6.77 -14.10 13.55
N PRO A 133 -6.93 -12.98 12.81
CA PRO A 133 -7.73 -12.95 11.59
C PRO A 133 -6.99 -13.65 10.43
N GLU A 134 -7.75 -13.95 9.38
CA GLU A 134 -7.22 -14.31 8.06
C GLU A 134 -7.77 -13.32 7.02
N LEU A 135 -7.12 -13.26 5.86
CA LEU A 135 -7.64 -12.48 4.74
C LEU A 135 -8.93 -13.13 4.20
N GLY A 136 -9.98 -12.34 4.09
CA GLY A 136 -11.19 -12.73 3.39
C GLY A 136 -10.93 -12.94 1.88
N THR A 137 -11.85 -13.53 1.16
CA THR A 137 -11.76 -13.77 -0.28
C THR A 137 -12.79 -12.98 -1.10
N SER A 138 -13.64 -12.24 -0.42
CA SER A 138 -14.70 -11.40 -0.98
C SER A 138 -14.95 -10.23 -0.02
N GLY A 139 -15.89 -9.38 -0.39
CA GLY A 139 -16.20 -8.17 0.37
C GLY A 139 -15.23 -7.02 0.06
N CYS A 140 -15.61 -5.84 0.49
CA CYS A 140 -14.89 -4.61 0.22
C CYS A 140 -14.50 -3.89 1.51
N ILE A 141 -13.37 -3.19 1.44
CA ILE A 141 -12.92 -2.20 2.41
C ILE A 141 -13.02 -0.86 1.70
N ARG A 142 -13.77 0.10 2.25
CA ARG A 142 -13.96 1.41 1.63
C ARG A 142 -13.64 2.53 2.59
N ILE A 143 -13.10 3.60 2.05
CA ILE A 143 -12.84 4.83 2.79
C ILE A 143 -13.63 5.95 2.13
N TYR A 144 -14.37 6.68 2.95
CA TYR A 144 -15.21 7.78 2.51
C TYR A 144 -14.76 9.09 3.16
N ARG A 145 -14.83 10.17 2.40
CA ARG A 145 -14.64 11.51 2.94
C ARG A 145 -15.92 11.96 3.65
N MET A 146 -15.79 12.43 4.89
CA MET A 146 -16.93 12.78 5.73
C MET A 146 -17.79 13.94 5.16
N SER A 147 -17.17 14.94 4.54
CA SER A 147 -17.84 16.17 4.13
C SER A 147 -18.86 16.01 2.99
N ASP A 148 -18.68 15.03 2.12
CA ASP A 148 -19.53 14.81 0.94
C ASP A 148 -19.83 13.33 0.70
N HIS A 149 -19.43 12.47 1.63
CA HIS A 149 -19.60 11.02 1.60
C HIS A 149 -19.07 10.35 0.33
N LYS A 150 -18.14 11.02 -0.33
CA LYS A 150 -17.50 10.49 -1.53
C LYS A 150 -16.55 9.36 -1.17
N GLN A 151 -16.76 8.19 -1.77
CA GLN A 151 -15.78 7.12 -1.71
C GLN A 151 -14.46 7.58 -2.32
N VAL A 152 -13.40 7.58 -1.52
CA VAL A 152 -12.06 7.99 -1.94
C VAL A 152 -11.15 6.81 -2.20
N ASP A 153 -11.44 5.66 -1.58
CA ASP A 153 -10.66 4.45 -1.76
C ASP A 153 -11.54 3.19 -1.64
N GLU A 154 -11.16 2.14 -2.39
CA GLU A 154 -11.78 0.83 -2.29
C GLU A 154 -10.75 -0.28 -2.49
N ILE A 155 -10.82 -1.28 -1.63
CA ILE A 155 -10.10 -2.55 -1.76
C ILE A 155 -11.14 -3.66 -1.85
N ASN A 156 -11.37 -4.16 -3.04
CA ASN A 156 -12.28 -5.28 -3.28
C ASN A 156 -11.52 -6.60 -3.14
N MET A 157 -11.79 -7.35 -2.08
CA MET A 157 -11.08 -8.59 -1.77
C MET A 157 -11.27 -9.70 -2.81
N ALA A 158 -12.26 -9.59 -3.70
CA ALA A 158 -12.48 -10.51 -4.81
C ALA A 158 -11.59 -10.19 -6.04
N GLU A 159 -11.09 -8.97 -6.17
CA GLU A 159 -10.34 -8.51 -7.34
C GLU A 159 -8.83 -8.81 -7.26
N ARG A 160 -8.48 -9.85 -6.57
CA ARG A 160 -7.08 -10.24 -6.41
C ARG A 160 -6.45 -10.62 -7.73
N ARG A 161 -5.26 -10.11 -7.97
CA ARG A 161 -4.41 -10.63 -9.03
C ARG A 161 -3.71 -11.87 -8.53
N GLN A 162 -3.84 -12.92 -9.30
CA GLN A 162 -3.14 -14.16 -9.06
C GLN A 162 -1.94 -14.21 -10.01
N SER A 163 -0.74 -14.36 -9.49
CA SER A 163 0.38 -14.79 -10.28
C SER A 163 0.51 -16.30 -10.21
N ILE A 164 0.90 -16.93 -11.31
CA ILE A 164 1.18 -18.36 -11.34
C ILE A 164 2.69 -18.52 -11.25
N VAL A 165 3.18 -18.97 -10.10
CA VAL A 165 4.57 -19.29 -9.87
C VAL A 165 4.74 -20.80 -9.87
N ASN A 166 5.57 -21.33 -10.76
CA ASN A 166 5.79 -22.78 -10.90
C ASN A 166 4.51 -23.61 -11.06
N GLY A 167 3.53 -23.08 -11.78
CA GLY A 167 2.24 -23.75 -12.00
C GLY A 167 1.28 -23.69 -10.81
N GLN A 168 1.63 -22.96 -9.74
CA GLN A 168 0.77 -22.75 -8.57
C GLN A 168 0.34 -21.28 -8.47
N THR A 169 -0.92 -21.08 -8.18
CA THR A 169 -1.48 -19.75 -7.92
C THR A 169 -0.98 -19.24 -6.57
N GLN A 170 -0.26 -18.15 -6.54
CA GLN A 170 0.43 -17.70 -5.32
C GLN A 170 0.15 -16.29 -4.98
N LEU A 171 -0.61 -15.44 -5.34
CA LEU A 171 -0.59 -14.07 -4.81
C LEU A 171 -1.96 -13.38 -4.71
N ASN A 172 -2.09 -12.64 -3.63
CA ASN A 172 -3.21 -11.76 -3.32
C ASN A 172 -2.76 -10.31 -3.44
N THR A 173 -2.37 -9.89 -4.64
CA THR A 173 -1.94 -8.52 -4.89
C THR A 173 -3.00 -7.71 -5.60
N TRP A 174 -2.95 -6.41 -5.38
CA TRP A 174 -3.74 -5.40 -6.07
C TRP A 174 -2.80 -4.44 -6.77
N MET A 175 -3.34 -3.59 -7.62
CA MET A 175 -2.55 -2.55 -8.27
C MET A 175 -2.69 -1.23 -7.54
N ASP A 176 -1.57 -0.53 -7.43
CA ASP A 176 -1.50 0.86 -7.01
C ASP A 176 -0.62 1.67 -7.97
N ILE A 177 -0.71 2.97 -7.89
CA ILE A 177 0.19 3.91 -8.55
C ILE A 177 1.04 4.58 -7.50
N ILE A 178 2.35 4.36 -7.53
CA ILE A 178 3.32 5.03 -6.66
C ILE A 178 4.04 6.16 -7.40
N GLY A 179 4.52 7.13 -6.66
CA GLY A 179 5.14 8.35 -7.19
C GLY A 179 4.12 9.39 -7.64
N VAL A 180 4.62 10.55 -7.96
CA VAL A 180 3.86 11.70 -8.47
C VAL A 180 4.55 12.29 -9.68
N THR A 181 3.80 13.06 -10.48
CA THR A 181 4.39 13.86 -11.55
C THR A 181 4.58 15.30 -11.04
N PRO A 182 5.80 15.72 -10.73
CA PRO A 182 6.06 17.09 -10.31
C PRO A 182 5.71 18.10 -11.41
N THR A 183 5.35 19.32 -11.02
CA THR A 183 5.07 20.40 -11.96
C THR A 183 6.29 20.66 -12.85
N GLY A 184 6.09 20.63 -14.16
CA GLY A 184 7.14 20.85 -15.15
C GLY A 184 8.07 19.67 -15.43
N SER A 185 7.77 18.49 -14.86
CA SER A 185 8.51 17.26 -15.09
C SER A 185 7.76 16.30 -16.01
N SER A 186 8.46 15.28 -16.49
CA SER A 186 7.83 14.13 -17.17
C SER A 186 7.11 13.26 -16.15
N VAL A 187 6.23 12.37 -16.64
CA VAL A 187 5.53 11.43 -15.77
C VAL A 187 6.51 10.63 -14.90
N SER A 188 6.34 10.72 -13.59
CA SER A 188 7.19 10.09 -12.59
C SER A 188 6.43 9.11 -11.71
N ARG A 189 5.54 8.33 -12.32
CA ARG A 189 4.65 7.38 -11.65
C ARG A 189 4.85 5.97 -12.17
N ARG A 190 4.59 5.00 -11.30
CA ARG A 190 4.66 3.57 -11.61
C ARG A 190 3.40 2.86 -11.17
N ILE A 191 2.91 1.93 -11.96
CA ILE A 191 1.95 0.93 -11.51
C ILE A 191 2.72 -0.20 -10.85
N VAL A 192 2.35 -0.53 -9.64
CA VAL A 192 2.91 -1.66 -8.87
C VAL A 192 1.80 -2.59 -8.42
N ASN A 193 2.09 -3.87 -8.35
CA ASN A 193 1.30 -4.79 -7.57
C ASN A 193 1.76 -4.71 -6.11
N TYR A 194 0.82 -4.61 -5.18
CA TYR A 194 1.09 -4.46 -3.76
C TYR A 194 0.11 -5.28 -2.92
N TYR A 195 0.36 -5.37 -1.64
CA TYR A 195 -0.52 -6.03 -0.68
C TYR A 195 -1.30 -4.97 0.12
N PRO A 196 -2.57 -4.66 -0.25
CA PRO A 196 -3.33 -3.63 0.45
C PRO A 196 -3.88 -4.11 1.80
N ALA A 197 -3.91 -5.42 2.00
CA ALA A 197 -4.31 -6.03 3.26
C ALA A 197 -3.36 -7.16 3.64
N ARG A 198 -2.96 -7.23 4.91
CA ARG A 198 -2.11 -8.26 5.45
C ARG A 198 -2.46 -8.57 6.90
N VAL A 199 -1.99 -9.69 7.38
CA VAL A 199 -2.17 -10.10 8.77
C VAL A 199 -0.81 -10.14 9.46
N GLU A 200 -0.69 -9.48 10.60
CA GLU A 200 0.49 -9.51 11.48
C GLU A 200 0.05 -9.87 12.89
N GLY A 201 0.37 -11.08 13.31
CA GLY A 201 -0.08 -11.60 14.60
C GLY A 201 -1.61 -11.62 14.69
N LYS A 202 -2.17 -10.85 15.63
CA LYS A 202 -3.62 -10.68 15.78
C LYS A 202 -4.17 -9.43 15.09
N SER A 203 -3.40 -8.80 14.25
CA SER A 203 -3.81 -7.55 13.58
C SER A 203 -4.10 -7.79 12.10
N PHE A 204 -5.20 -7.22 11.63
CA PHE A 204 -5.51 -7.05 10.22
C PHE A 204 -5.12 -5.62 9.84
N ILE A 205 -4.20 -5.49 8.90
CA ILE A 205 -3.62 -4.21 8.49
C ILE A 205 -4.07 -3.90 7.08
N ILE A 206 -4.51 -2.68 6.87
CA ILE A 206 -5.00 -2.16 5.60
C ILE A 206 -4.08 -1.01 5.19
N LYS A 207 -3.54 -1.08 3.99
CA LYS A 207 -2.77 -0.01 3.37
C LYS A 207 -3.63 0.65 2.29
N PRO A 208 -4.18 1.84 2.54
CA PRO A 208 -4.91 2.58 1.52
C PRO A 208 -4.04 2.79 0.27
N HIS A 209 -4.66 2.92 -0.89
CA HIS A 209 -3.94 3.30 -2.10
C HIS A 209 -3.25 4.66 -1.91
N GLN A 210 -2.13 4.84 -2.58
CA GLN A 210 -1.32 6.05 -2.48
C GLN A 210 -2.14 7.32 -2.77
N GLN A 211 -1.94 8.36 -1.94
CA GLN A 211 -2.53 9.70 -2.11
C GLN A 211 -4.06 9.76 -2.06
N ARG A 212 -4.74 8.73 -1.54
CA ARG A 212 -6.21 8.74 -1.38
C ARG A 212 -6.65 9.57 -0.18
N LEU A 213 -5.88 9.57 0.87
CA LEU A 213 -6.15 10.40 2.03
C LEU A 213 -5.47 11.77 1.86
N GLN A 214 -6.24 12.83 2.00
CA GLN A 214 -5.77 14.21 1.90
C GLN A 214 -5.52 14.80 3.30
N PRO A 215 -4.60 15.76 3.47
CA PRO A 215 -4.43 16.46 4.74
C PRO A 215 -5.70 17.22 5.17
N ASP A 216 -5.83 17.44 6.50
CA ASP A 216 -6.92 18.20 7.15
C ASP A 216 -8.33 17.73 6.74
N THR A 217 -8.49 16.44 6.51
CA THR A 217 -9.72 15.85 5.98
C THR A 217 -10.22 14.75 6.90
N GLU A 218 -11.53 14.73 7.15
CA GLU A 218 -12.18 13.73 7.96
C GLU A 218 -12.72 12.58 7.10
N TYR A 219 -12.53 11.36 7.60
CA TYR A 219 -12.89 10.12 6.91
C TYR A 219 -13.65 9.16 7.82
N TYR A 220 -14.42 8.27 7.21
CA TYR A 220 -14.91 7.07 7.85
C TYR A 220 -14.60 5.85 6.99
N VAL A 221 -14.46 4.69 7.67
CA VAL A 221 -14.05 3.43 7.05
C VAL A 221 -15.18 2.43 7.20
N THR A 222 -15.53 1.75 6.11
CA THR A 222 -16.43 0.61 6.15
C THR A 222 -15.70 -0.65 5.71
N ILE A 223 -15.99 -1.77 6.35
CA ILE A 223 -15.39 -3.06 6.06
C ILE A 223 -16.47 -4.13 6.07
N GLU A 224 -16.73 -4.71 4.92
CA GLU A 224 -17.67 -5.83 4.84
C GLU A 224 -17.13 -7.04 5.59
N GLN A 225 -18.00 -7.77 6.30
CA GLN A 225 -17.59 -8.91 7.12
C GLN A 225 -16.74 -9.93 6.35
N ALA A 226 -17.08 -10.18 5.09
CA ALA A 226 -16.40 -11.13 4.24
C ALA A 226 -14.95 -10.74 3.89
N ALA A 227 -14.55 -9.47 4.10
CA ALA A 227 -13.20 -9.00 3.85
C ALA A 227 -12.20 -9.48 4.90
N VAL A 228 -12.68 -9.79 6.12
CA VAL A 228 -11.85 -10.26 7.23
C VAL A 228 -12.42 -11.56 7.77
N LYS A 229 -11.68 -12.64 7.62
CA LYS A 229 -12.10 -13.95 8.11
C LYS A 229 -11.70 -14.13 9.57
N GLN A 230 -12.66 -13.80 10.45
CA GLN A 230 -12.52 -13.94 11.89
C GLN A 230 -13.92 -14.14 12.50
N THR A 231 -14.07 -15.07 13.43
CA THR A 231 -15.39 -15.56 13.90
C THR A 231 -16.27 -14.47 14.53
N ASP A 232 -15.64 -13.57 15.29
CA ASP A 232 -16.36 -12.52 16.04
C ASP A 232 -16.47 -11.19 15.28
N PHE A 233 -15.83 -11.10 14.09
CA PHE A 233 -15.89 -9.91 13.27
C PHE A 233 -17.18 -9.87 12.46
N LYS A 234 -17.96 -8.83 12.66
CA LYS A 234 -19.26 -8.63 11.96
C LYS A 234 -19.20 -7.55 10.88
N GLY A 235 -18.03 -7.01 10.59
CA GLY A 235 -17.83 -5.87 9.70
C GLY A 235 -17.69 -4.56 10.47
N VAL A 236 -17.43 -3.50 9.73
CA VAL A 236 -17.41 -2.10 10.21
C VAL A 236 -18.32 -1.33 9.27
N TYR A 237 -19.37 -0.73 9.80
CA TYR A 237 -20.40 -0.07 9.01
C TYR A 237 -20.71 1.32 9.56
N GLY A 238 -21.35 2.15 8.75
CA GLY A 238 -21.69 3.50 9.11
C GLY A 238 -20.45 4.31 9.54
N ARG A 239 -20.56 5.00 10.64
CA ARG A 239 -19.49 5.83 11.22
C ARG A 239 -18.81 5.21 12.44
N ALA A 240 -18.81 3.88 12.54
CA ALA A 240 -18.19 3.17 13.65
C ALA A 240 -16.67 3.33 13.73
N TRP A 241 -16.06 3.73 12.63
CA TRP A 241 -14.63 4.05 12.57
C TRP A 241 -14.38 5.33 11.79
N THR A 242 -14.09 6.38 12.50
CA THR A 242 -13.83 7.72 11.95
C THR A 242 -12.44 8.21 12.34
N PHE A 243 -11.85 9.04 11.51
CA PHE A 243 -10.62 9.75 11.85
C PHE A 243 -10.46 11.00 10.99
N LYS A 244 -9.72 11.96 11.50
CA LYS A 244 -9.32 13.15 10.75
C LYS A 244 -7.82 13.16 10.56
N THR A 245 -7.37 13.42 9.33
CA THR A 245 -5.95 13.61 9.04
C THR A 245 -5.48 14.98 9.53
N LYS A 246 -4.22 15.04 9.97
CA LYS A 246 -3.59 16.31 10.34
C LYS A 246 -3.38 17.21 9.12
N PRO A 247 -3.22 18.52 9.32
CA PRO A 247 -2.83 19.43 8.25
C PRO A 247 -1.52 18.99 7.57
N ALA A 248 -1.35 19.40 6.31
CA ALA A 248 -0.10 19.19 5.61
C ALA A 248 1.08 19.76 6.39
N PRO A 249 2.25 19.10 6.40
CA PRO A 249 3.41 19.60 7.12
C PRO A 249 3.87 20.96 6.54
N ALA A 250 4.16 21.90 7.42
CA ALA A 250 4.68 23.21 7.06
C ALA A 250 6.22 23.16 6.96
N LEU A 251 6.71 22.64 5.83
CA LEU A 251 8.14 22.52 5.60
C LEU A 251 8.78 23.87 5.31
N THR A 252 9.91 24.17 5.97
CA THR A 252 10.65 25.42 5.80
C THR A 252 12.07 25.17 5.30
N GLY A 253 12.44 25.87 4.20
CA GLY A 253 13.79 25.79 3.62
C GLY A 253 14.82 26.71 4.29
N PRO A 254 16.08 26.70 3.83
CA PRO A 254 16.54 26.05 2.59
C PRO A 254 16.84 24.55 2.71
N ASN A 255 16.99 24.00 3.93
CA ASN A 255 17.21 22.57 4.17
C ASN A 255 15.95 22.01 4.80
N TYR A 256 15.17 21.27 4.05
CA TYR A 256 13.91 20.71 4.49
C TYR A 256 14.15 19.43 5.29
N GLU A 257 13.79 19.46 6.57
CA GLU A 257 13.80 18.29 7.46
C GLU A 257 12.39 17.71 7.51
N VAL A 258 12.26 16.42 7.28
CA VAL A 258 10.99 15.69 7.25
C VAL A 258 11.11 14.50 8.17
N LYS A 259 10.23 14.37 9.15
CA LYS A 259 10.19 13.25 10.08
C LYS A 259 9.20 12.19 9.63
N ILE A 260 9.67 10.94 9.60
CA ILE A 260 8.88 9.76 9.23
C ILE A 260 8.85 8.81 10.41
N SER A 261 7.65 8.44 10.88
CA SER A 261 7.49 7.56 12.04
C SER A 261 6.16 6.85 12.04
N HIS A 262 6.17 5.58 12.46
CA HIS A 262 4.96 4.80 12.72
C HIS A 262 4.37 5.03 14.11
N THR A 263 5.13 5.64 15.02
CA THR A 263 4.79 5.73 16.44
C THR A 263 4.77 7.14 17.00
N ASP A 264 5.48 8.09 16.39
CA ASP A 264 5.46 9.48 16.84
C ASP A 264 4.26 10.23 16.24
N PRO A 265 3.30 10.67 17.05
CA PRO A 265 2.15 11.44 16.56
C PRO A 265 2.55 12.81 15.97
N ASN A 266 3.76 13.30 16.26
CA ASN A 266 4.28 14.54 15.71
C ASN A 266 5.08 14.36 14.42
N ALA A 267 5.20 13.14 13.90
CA ALA A 267 5.81 12.91 12.59
C ALA A 267 5.07 13.66 11.47
N ASP A 268 5.77 13.94 10.40
CA ASP A 268 5.20 14.55 9.20
C ASP A 268 4.51 13.51 8.32
N PHE A 269 5.10 12.31 8.23
CA PHE A 269 4.62 11.20 7.40
C PHE A 269 4.74 9.87 8.14
N TYR A 270 3.90 8.93 7.73
CA TYR A 270 3.96 7.53 8.13
C TYR A 270 4.93 6.73 7.24
N THR A 271 5.00 7.07 5.94
CA THR A 271 5.78 6.37 4.92
C THR A 271 6.86 7.24 4.30
N LEU A 272 7.97 6.63 3.87
CA LEU A 272 9.02 7.31 3.11
C LEU A 272 8.50 7.73 1.72
N GLN A 273 7.71 6.88 1.05
CA GLN A 273 7.15 7.23 -0.26
C GLN A 273 6.20 8.42 -0.18
N GLY A 274 5.36 8.50 0.86
CA GLY A 274 4.48 9.65 1.08
C GLY A 274 5.27 10.96 1.25
N ALA A 275 6.37 10.92 2.00
CA ALA A 275 7.26 12.08 2.17
C ALA A 275 7.94 12.49 0.85
N ILE A 276 8.43 11.52 0.07
CA ILE A 276 9.04 11.76 -1.25
C ILE A 276 8.04 12.42 -2.20
N ASP A 277 6.82 11.89 -2.25
CA ASP A 277 5.73 12.37 -3.13
C ASP A 277 5.27 13.78 -2.74
N PHE A 278 5.15 14.05 -1.46
CA PHE A 278 4.80 15.38 -0.96
C PHE A 278 5.88 16.40 -1.33
N CYS A 279 7.14 16.10 -1.06
CA CYS A 279 8.24 17.00 -1.40
C CYS A 279 8.35 17.22 -2.91
N ALA A 280 8.06 16.23 -3.74
CA ALA A 280 8.08 16.37 -5.20
C ALA A 280 7.08 17.40 -5.73
N THR A 281 6.01 17.70 -4.98
CA THR A 281 4.95 18.61 -5.39
C THR A 281 4.93 19.94 -4.63
N HIS A 282 5.58 20.01 -3.46
CA HIS A 282 5.52 21.17 -2.56
C HIS A 282 6.87 21.85 -2.32
N VAL A 283 7.96 21.21 -2.71
CA VAL A 283 9.33 21.71 -2.51
C VAL A 283 10.07 21.71 -3.85
N ASP A 284 11.00 22.64 -4.03
CA ASP A 284 11.88 22.64 -5.22
C ASP A 284 12.58 21.28 -5.36
N LEU A 285 12.55 20.72 -6.56
CA LEU A 285 13.06 19.37 -6.82
C LEU A 285 14.56 19.23 -6.49
N ASN A 286 15.31 20.33 -6.55
CA ASN A 286 16.75 20.39 -6.30
C ASN A 286 17.10 20.92 -4.90
N ALA A 287 16.12 21.36 -4.11
CA ALA A 287 16.39 21.77 -2.74
C ALA A 287 16.89 20.61 -1.88
N ALA A 288 17.71 20.92 -0.88
CA ALA A 288 18.19 19.92 0.06
C ALA A 288 17.05 19.43 0.96
N LYS A 289 16.88 18.09 1.04
CA LYS A 289 15.83 17.42 1.82
C LYS A 289 16.46 16.31 2.65
N THR A 290 16.11 16.26 3.93
CA THR A 290 16.52 15.17 4.83
C THR A 290 15.27 14.47 5.35
N PHE A 291 15.11 13.21 5.01
CA PHE A 291 14.08 12.33 5.51
C PHE A 291 14.62 11.55 6.71
N ARG A 292 14.17 11.89 7.92
CA ARG A 292 14.57 11.21 9.16
C ARG A 292 13.54 10.15 9.51
N MET A 293 13.98 8.91 9.52
CA MET A 293 13.15 7.77 9.83
C MET A 293 13.39 7.30 11.26
N ASP A 294 12.33 7.16 12.04
CA ASP A 294 12.38 6.51 13.35
C ASP A 294 12.52 4.99 13.18
N ASP A 295 12.97 4.31 14.23
CA ASP A 295 13.15 2.87 14.24
C ASP A 295 11.85 2.13 13.86
N GLY A 296 11.96 1.15 12.96
CA GLY A 296 10.81 0.36 12.48
C GLY A 296 11.04 -0.34 11.15
N ILE A 297 10.08 -1.18 10.80
CA ILE A 297 10.01 -1.84 9.50
C ILE A 297 9.02 -1.07 8.64
N TYR A 298 9.49 -0.50 7.55
CA TYR A 298 8.71 0.26 6.57
C TYR A 298 8.41 -0.63 5.38
N GLN A 299 7.20 -1.20 5.35
CA GLN A 299 6.79 -2.13 4.29
C GLN A 299 6.27 -1.36 3.07
N GLU A 300 7.20 -0.92 2.22
CA GLU A 300 6.88 -0.09 1.06
C GLU A 300 7.85 -0.30 -0.11
N ILE A 301 7.38 -0.03 -1.31
CA ILE A 301 8.20 0.08 -2.51
C ILE A 301 8.49 1.57 -2.71
N ILE A 302 9.77 1.92 -2.79
CA ILE A 302 10.21 3.30 -2.97
C ILE A 302 10.54 3.57 -4.43
N TYR A 303 9.90 4.57 -4.98
CA TYR A 303 10.19 5.10 -6.30
C TYR A 303 10.53 6.58 -6.23
N LEU A 304 11.79 6.90 -6.47
CA LEU A 304 12.33 8.26 -6.47
C LEU A 304 12.86 8.61 -7.84
N ARG A 305 12.26 9.60 -8.49
CA ARG A 305 12.65 10.06 -9.81
C ARG A 305 12.64 11.58 -9.91
N ASP A 306 13.60 12.11 -10.67
CA ASP A 306 13.72 13.54 -11.04
C ASP A 306 13.77 14.51 -9.85
N GLN A 307 14.20 14.05 -8.67
CA GLN A 307 14.45 14.85 -7.49
C GLN A 307 15.91 14.71 -7.07
N SER A 308 16.50 15.77 -6.52
CA SER A 308 17.93 15.78 -6.16
C SER A 308 18.18 16.28 -4.74
N ASN A 309 19.41 16.13 -4.25
CA ASN A 309 19.87 16.57 -2.94
C ASN A 309 19.04 15.99 -1.78
N ILE A 310 18.77 14.69 -1.83
CA ILE A 310 17.98 13.96 -0.84
C ILE A 310 18.90 13.13 0.04
N THR A 311 18.70 13.23 1.36
CA THR A 311 19.27 12.31 2.34
C THR A 311 18.17 11.57 3.08
N VAL A 312 18.13 10.24 3.00
CA VAL A 312 17.32 9.35 3.83
C VAL A 312 18.17 8.87 4.97
N LYS A 313 17.73 9.09 6.21
CA LYS A 313 18.55 8.85 7.39
C LYS A 313 17.82 8.09 8.47
N GLY A 314 18.38 6.94 8.83
CA GLY A 314 17.94 6.12 9.96
C GLY A 314 18.74 6.38 11.24
N ASN A 315 18.67 5.42 12.15
CA ASN A 315 19.35 5.45 13.44
C ASN A 315 20.88 5.36 13.27
N ALA A 316 21.60 6.35 13.77
CA ALA A 316 23.05 6.46 13.60
C ALA A 316 23.84 5.38 14.35
N SER A 317 23.29 4.78 15.38
CA SER A 317 23.96 3.77 16.21
C SER A 317 23.66 2.33 15.78
N ASP A 318 22.58 2.12 15.02
CA ASP A 318 22.14 0.79 14.57
C ASP A 318 21.50 0.85 13.19
N ASN A 319 22.21 0.42 12.16
CA ASN A 319 21.71 0.37 10.79
C ASN A 319 20.69 -0.74 10.53
N THR A 320 20.36 -1.54 11.54
CA THR A 320 19.28 -2.53 11.49
C THR A 320 17.96 -2.01 12.06
N ALA A 321 18.00 -0.89 12.78
CA ALA A 321 16.84 -0.32 13.45
C ALA A 321 15.78 0.24 12.48
N VAL A 322 16.19 0.74 11.32
CA VAL A 322 15.31 1.17 10.24
C VAL A 322 15.45 0.22 9.07
N ASN A 323 14.38 -0.51 8.75
CA ASN A 323 14.36 -1.45 7.62
C ASN A 323 13.29 -1.06 6.60
N ILE A 324 13.71 -0.61 5.42
CA ILE A 324 12.85 -0.40 4.25
C ILE A 324 12.73 -1.75 3.56
N GLN A 325 11.58 -2.40 3.72
CA GLN A 325 11.38 -3.80 3.35
C GLN A 325 10.14 -3.99 2.49
N TYR A 326 10.21 -4.88 1.52
CA TYR A 326 9.04 -5.35 0.81
C TYR A 326 9.24 -6.77 0.26
N ASP A 327 8.17 -7.56 0.18
CA ASP A 327 8.15 -8.84 -0.54
C ASP A 327 7.87 -8.54 -2.03
N ASN A 328 8.93 -8.30 -2.80
CA ASN A 328 8.85 -7.98 -4.22
C ASN A 328 9.70 -8.93 -5.06
N SER A 329 9.25 -9.25 -6.26
CA SER A 329 9.98 -10.16 -7.15
C SER A 329 9.51 -10.01 -8.60
N ASN A 330 10.20 -10.69 -9.51
CA ASN A 330 9.79 -10.72 -10.92
C ASN A 330 8.39 -11.30 -11.13
N ASP A 331 7.92 -12.14 -10.21
CA ASP A 331 6.58 -12.74 -10.28
C ASP A 331 5.48 -11.75 -9.82
N ILE A 332 5.84 -10.79 -8.96
CA ILE A 332 4.93 -9.77 -8.44
C ILE A 332 4.95 -8.54 -9.36
N ASN A 333 6.15 -7.99 -9.58
CA ASN A 333 6.38 -6.78 -10.35
C ASN A 333 7.47 -7.02 -11.39
N GLY A 334 7.08 -7.48 -12.57
CA GLY A 334 8.01 -7.90 -13.61
C GLY A 334 9.01 -6.84 -14.05
N GLY A 335 10.21 -7.29 -14.42
CA GLY A 335 11.26 -6.45 -14.98
C GLY A 335 12.03 -5.63 -13.94
N ILE A 336 12.93 -4.80 -14.42
CA ILE A 336 13.86 -4.01 -13.59
C ILE A 336 13.33 -2.63 -13.20
N GLY A 337 12.11 -2.28 -13.58
CA GLY A 337 11.52 -0.98 -13.25
C GLY A 337 11.94 0.18 -14.17
N GLY A 338 12.77 -0.08 -15.18
CA GLY A 338 13.13 0.92 -16.21
C GLY A 338 12.07 1.15 -17.28
N GLY A 339 10.89 0.59 -17.10
CA GLY A 339 9.81 0.65 -18.08
C GLY A 339 9.12 2.01 -18.19
N THR A 340 8.11 2.06 -19.02
CA THR A 340 7.35 3.27 -19.30
C THR A 340 6.63 3.77 -18.06
N ASN A 341 6.71 5.06 -17.78
CA ASN A 341 5.86 5.70 -16.78
C ASN A 341 4.40 5.58 -17.21
N ILE A 342 3.54 5.17 -16.29
CA ILE A 342 2.13 4.99 -16.55
C ILE A 342 1.34 6.02 -15.75
N ASP A 343 0.47 6.75 -16.44
CA ASP A 343 -0.28 7.87 -15.87
C ASP A 343 -1.67 7.48 -15.38
N GLN A 344 -2.17 6.34 -15.81
CA GLN A 344 -3.53 5.91 -15.52
C GLN A 344 -3.60 4.41 -15.35
N PHE A 345 -4.50 3.95 -14.50
CA PHE A 345 -4.92 2.56 -14.52
C PHE A 345 -5.53 2.22 -15.88
N ALA A 346 -5.26 1.02 -16.36
CA ALA A 346 -5.97 0.51 -17.52
C ALA A 346 -7.48 0.44 -17.21
N PRO A 347 -8.32 0.55 -18.25
CA PRO A 347 -9.75 0.33 -18.10
C PRO A 347 -10.03 -1.00 -17.41
N THR A 348 -11.11 -1.04 -16.63
CA THR A 348 -11.54 -2.22 -15.87
C THR A 348 -11.55 -3.47 -16.77
N GLY A 349 -10.93 -4.54 -16.32
CA GLY A 349 -10.82 -5.80 -17.05
C GLY A 349 -9.57 -5.98 -17.91
N THR A 350 -8.76 -4.94 -18.09
CA THR A 350 -7.49 -5.07 -18.81
C THR A 350 -6.36 -5.34 -17.82
N ILE A 351 -5.73 -6.49 -17.92
CA ILE A 351 -4.52 -6.79 -17.15
C ILE A 351 -3.36 -6.02 -17.80
N VAL A 352 -2.93 -4.93 -17.18
CA VAL A 352 -1.69 -4.29 -17.52
C VAL A 352 -0.58 -4.99 -16.76
N PRO A 353 0.43 -5.55 -17.43
CA PRO A 353 1.60 -6.06 -16.73
C PRO A 353 2.18 -4.92 -15.88
N SER A 354 2.45 -5.19 -14.62
CA SER A 354 3.14 -4.22 -13.78
C SER A 354 4.47 -3.85 -14.45
N SER A 355 4.69 -2.58 -14.66
CA SER A 355 5.99 -2.05 -15.11
C SER A 355 6.79 -1.49 -13.94
N GLY A 356 6.32 -1.67 -12.72
CA GLY A 356 6.86 -1.07 -11.51
C GLY A 356 8.26 -1.54 -11.15
N GLY A 357 8.63 -2.75 -11.62
CA GLY A 357 9.92 -3.35 -11.32
C GLY A 357 9.94 -4.09 -10.00
N ARG A 358 10.82 -5.07 -9.93
CA ARG A 358 10.94 -6.03 -8.84
C ARG A 358 11.84 -5.58 -7.69
N SER A 359 12.35 -4.34 -7.74
CA SER A 359 13.19 -3.76 -6.69
C SER A 359 12.35 -3.14 -5.56
N VAL A 360 12.92 -3.09 -4.36
CA VAL A 360 12.29 -2.42 -3.20
C VAL A 360 12.54 -0.92 -3.25
N VAL A 361 13.77 -0.50 -3.53
CA VAL A 361 14.13 0.91 -3.74
C VAL A 361 14.56 1.11 -5.18
N ILE A 362 13.91 2.03 -5.87
CA ILE A 362 14.19 2.40 -7.25
C ILE A 362 14.56 3.87 -7.31
N LEU A 363 15.80 4.16 -7.67
CA LEU A 363 16.33 5.50 -7.92
C LEU A 363 16.49 5.68 -9.42
N ASP A 364 15.74 6.60 -10.05
CA ASP A 364 15.67 6.68 -11.50
C ASP A 364 15.71 8.13 -12.03
N GLY A 365 15.81 8.27 -13.32
CA GLY A 365 15.70 9.52 -14.05
C GLY A 365 16.86 10.49 -13.83
N ASN A 366 16.53 11.77 -13.75
CA ASN A 366 17.53 12.83 -13.55
C ASN A 366 17.92 13.06 -12.08
N SER A 367 17.52 12.18 -11.18
CA SER A 367 17.85 12.29 -9.76
C SER A 367 19.36 12.32 -9.56
N ASP A 368 19.82 13.21 -8.68
CA ASP A 368 21.23 13.43 -8.40
C ASP A 368 21.49 13.67 -6.91
N LYS A 369 22.65 13.26 -6.41
CA LYS A 369 23.03 13.43 -5.00
C LYS A 369 22.01 12.84 -4.05
N ILE A 370 21.60 11.61 -4.30
CA ILE A 370 20.74 10.83 -3.42
C ILE A 370 21.62 10.12 -2.39
N ARG A 371 21.28 10.21 -1.12
CA ARG A 371 22.06 9.62 -0.03
C ARG A 371 21.17 8.84 0.92
N PHE A 372 21.60 7.64 1.28
CA PHE A 372 21.02 6.82 2.34
C PHE A 372 22.05 6.62 3.44
N GLU A 373 21.64 6.78 4.69
CA GLU A 373 22.50 6.63 5.87
C GLU A 373 21.82 5.78 6.95
N ASN A 374 22.56 4.80 7.48
CA ASN A 374 22.14 4.02 8.66
C ASN A 374 20.78 3.33 8.49
N VAL A 375 20.52 2.73 7.36
CA VAL A 375 19.28 2.00 7.06
C VAL A 375 19.58 0.63 6.46
N THR A 376 18.67 -0.29 6.65
CA THR A 376 18.57 -1.53 5.89
C THR A 376 17.61 -1.34 4.73
N ILE A 377 17.98 -1.81 3.54
CA ILE A 377 17.13 -1.94 2.37
C ILE A 377 17.03 -3.45 2.08
N GLU A 378 15.85 -4.02 2.22
CA GLU A 378 15.67 -5.46 2.15
C GLU A 378 14.58 -5.84 1.16
N ASN A 379 14.90 -6.72 0.21
CA ASN A 379 13.86 -7.44 -0.47
C ASN A 379 13.57 -8.74 0.29
N ALA A 380 12.44 -8.73 0.98
CA ALA A 380 12.03 -9.81 1.87
C ALA A 380 11.78 -11.13 1.11
N TYR A 381 11.41 -11.08 -0.18
CA TYR A 381 11.23 -12.26 -1.01
C TYR A 381 12.45 -13.17 -0.95
N GLY A 382 13.64 -12.61 -1.18
CA GLY A 382 14.89 -13.37 -1.14
C GLY A 382 15.41 -13.56 0.28
N TRP A 383 15.51 -12.50 1.06
CA TRP A 383 16.22 -12.53 2.33
C TRP A 383 15.42 -13.16 3.47
N THR A 384 14.31 -12.56 3.84
CA THR A 384 13.50 -13.05 4.98
C THR A 384 12.69 -14.29 4.64
N LEU A 385 12.10 -14.37 3.44
CA LEU A 385 11.26 -15.50 3.04
C LEU A 385 12.05 -16.65 2.39
N GLY A 386 13.32 -16.43 2.08
CA GLY A 386 14.22 -17.46 1.51
C GLY A 386 13.75 -18.02 0.16
N LYS A 387 12.98 -17.23 -0.61
CA LYS A 387 12.48 -17.66 -1.91
C LYS A 387 13.53 -17.43 -3.00
N ASN A 388 13.57 -18.30 -3.98
CA ASN A 388 14.43 -18.16 -5.16
C ASN A 388 13.71 -17.37 -6.25
N GLY A 389 14.40 -16.44 -6.87
CA GLY A 389 13.91 -15.62 -7.97
C GLY A 389 14.52 -14.23 -7.97
N GLN A 390 14.42 -13.56 -9.09
CA GLN A 390 14.98 -12.23 -9.27
C GLN A 390 14.20 -11.21 -8.42
N ALA A 391 14.91 -10.55 -7.50
CA ALA A 391 14.32 -9.70 -6.46
C ALA A 391 15.36 -8.72 -5.93
N GLU A 392 15.56 -7.61 -6.63
CA GLU A 392 16.51 -6.60 -6.19
C GLU A 392 16.02 -5.90 -4.91
N ALA A 393 16.91 -5.71 -3.95
CA ALA A 393 16.68 -4.76 -2.88
C ALA A 393 16.80 -3.32 -3.40
N LEU A 394 17.79 -3.07 -4.28
CA LEU A 394 18.13 -1.72 -4.71
C LEU A 394 18.46 -1.68 -6.22
N TYR A 395 17.73 -0.87 -6.96
CA TYR A 395 18.01 -0.48 -8.33
C TYR A 395 18.38 1.01 -8.42
N ILE A 396 19.52 1.32 -9.06
CA ILE A 396 20.06 2.67 -9.18
C ILE A 396 20.28 3.00 -10.65
N ASN A 397 19.46 3.87 -11.20
CA ASN A 397 19.54 4.35 -12.57
C ASN A 397 19.45 5.87 -12.64
N ASN A 398 20.15 6.54 -11.74
CA ASN A 398 20.20 7.99 -11.61
C ASN A 398 21.62 8.54 -11.86
N LYS A 399 21.84 9.85 -11.65
CA LYS A 399 23.14 10.48 -11.88
C LYS A 399 24.15 10.10 -10.82
N SER A 400 23.81 10.24 -9.55
CA SER A 400 24.68 9.85 -8.44
C SER A 400 23.92 9.43 -7.20
N ALA A 401 24.46 8.44 -6.47
CA ALA A 401 23.93 7.98 -5.21
C ALA A 401 25.06 7.56 -4.25
N ALA A 402 24.84 7.76 -2.94
CA ALA A 402 25.72 7.33 -1.88
C ALA A 402 24.97 6.56 -0.80
N PHE A 403 25.56 5.49 -0.31
CA PHE A 403 25.02 4.65 0.76
C PHE A 403 26.09 4.54 1.85
N ILE A 404 25.80 5.02 3.04
CA ILE A 404 26.77 5.10 4.14
C ILE A 404 26.23 4.31 5.32
N ASN A 405 27.00 3.34 5.81
CA ASN A 405 26.60 2.45 6.92
C ASN A 405 25.22 1.83 6.68
N CYS A 406 24.98 1.33 5.46
CA CYS A 406 23.72 0.71 5.07
C CYS A 406 23.85 -0.81 4.91
N ARG A 407 22.70 -1.49 4.98
CA ARG A 407 22.59 -2.91 4.64
C ARG A 407 21.74 -3.04 3.39
N VAL A 408 22.18 -3.85 2.41
CA VAL A 408 21.39 -4.13 1.18
C VAL A 408 21.27 -5.64 1.06
N LEU A 409 20.04 -6.14 1.22
CA LEU A 409 19.78 -7.55 1.46
C LEU A 409 18.74 -8.12 0.49
N SER A 410 19.10 -9.19 -0.18
CA SER A 410 18.18 -10.07 -0.89
C SER A 410 18.88 -11.41 -1.16
N PHE A 411 18.39 -12.19 -2.12
CA PHE A 411 19.01 -13.47 -2.49
C PHE A 411 19.54 -13.41 -3.93
N GLN A 412 18.70 -13.42 -4.93
CA GLN A 412 19.11 -13.25 -6.34
C GLN A 412 18.94 -11.80 -6.77
N ASP A 413 19.95 -11.27 -7.48
CA ASP A 413 19.94 -9.93 -8.11
C ASP A 413 19.88 -8.76 -7.07
N THR A 414 20.42 -8.91 -5.88
CA THR A 414 20.24 -7.98 -4.74
C THR A 414 20.47 -6.51 -5.09
N LEU A 415 21.58 -6.19 -5.76
CA LEU A 415 22.01 -4.82 -6.06
C LEU A 415 22.22 -4.64 -7.55
N LEU A 416 21.44 -3.74 -8.15
CA LEU A 416 21.51 -3.37 -9.56
C LEU A 416 21.93 -1.90 -9.74
N PRO A 417 23.21 -1.53 -9.78
CA PRO A 417 23.68 -0.25 -10.27
C PRO A 417 23.56 -0.20 -11.79
N GLY A 418 22.41 0.25 -12.28
CA GLY A 418 22.10 0.32 -13.71
C GLY A 418 22.75 1.50 -14.44
N GLY A 419 23.19 2.54 -13.71
CA GLY A 419 23.80 3.73 -14.28
C GLY A 419 24.52 4.58 -13.24
N GLY A 420 25.00 5.74 -13.64
CA GLY A 420 25.55 6.80 -12.78
C GLY A 420 26.81 6.46 -12.01
N TYR A 421 27.05 7.29 -10.98
CA TYR A 421 28.18 7.20 -10.05
C TYR A 421 27.66 6.81 -8.68
N ASN A 422 28.07 5.66 -8.16
CA ASN A 422 27.54 5.08 -6.95
C ASN A 422 28.65 4.81 -5.94
N TRP A 423 28.43 5.24 -4.69
CA TRP A 423 29.37 5.06 -3.59
C TRP A 423 28.70 4.34 -2.43
N PHE A 424 29.27 3.22 -2.05
CA PHE A 424 28.90 2.44 -0.86
C PHE A 424 30.08 2.51 0.12
N LYS A 425 29.83 3.03 1.33
CA LYS A 425 30.84 3.13 2.39
C LYS A 425 30.34 2.49 3.67
N ASP A 426 31.21 1.68 4.30
CA ASP A 426 30.89 0.95 5.53
C ASP A 426 29.60 0.10 5.42
N CYS A 427 29.31 -0.42 4.22
CA CYS A 427 28.06 -1.13 3.95
C CYS A 427 28.21 -2.65 4.07
N PHE A 428 27.09 -3.31 4.45
CA PHE A 428 26.92 -4.76 4.37
C PHE A 428 25.99 -5.09 3.21
N ILE A 429 26.52 -5.80 2.19
CA ILE A 429 25.75 -6.17 1.00
C ILE A 429 25.73 -7.68 0.89
N ALA A 430 24.55 -8.30 0.86
CA ALA A 430 24.42 -9.74 0.87
C ALA A 430 23.45 -10.27 -0.18
N GLY A 431 23.82 -11.43 -0.75
CA GLY A 431 23.01 -12.14 -1.73
C GLY A 431 23.68 -13.42 -2.21
N ALA A 432 22.97 -14.19 -3.02
CA ALA A 432 23.41 -15.52 -3.40
C ALA A 432 23.71 -15.69 -4.90
N THR A 433 22.87 -15.20 -5.79
CA THR A 433 23.03 -15.39 -7.23
C THR A 433 23.03 -14.06 -7.94
N ASP A 434 24.09 -13.77 -8.70
CA ASP A 434 24.28 -12.53 -9.47
C ASP A 434 23.97 -11.27 -8.66
N PHE A 435 24.28 -11.33 -7.37
CA PHE A 435 23.68 -10.40 -6.43
C PHE A 435 24.24 -8.97 -6.49
N ILE A 436 25.35 -8.73 -7.25
CA ILE A 436 25.80 -7.42 -7.67
C ILE A 436 25.92 -7.45 -9.20
N TRP A 437 25.05 -6.73 -9.91
CA TRP A 437 25.04 -6.78 -11.37
C TRP A 437 24.61 -5.46 -11.99
N GLY A 438 25.06 -5.15 -13.20
CA GLY A 438 24.62 -3.97 -13.93
C GLY A 438 25.73 -3.16 -14.58
N SER A 439 25.39 -1.97 -15.05
CA SER A 439 26.23 -1.12 -15.94
C SER A 439 26.61 0.23 -15.32
N GLY A 440 26.66 0.32 -14.00
CA GLY A 440 27.07 1.56 -13.31
C GLY A 440 28.43 2.09 -13.83
N LYS A 441 28.51 3.38 -14.09
CA LYS A 441 29.72 4.00 -14.64
C LYS A 441 30.91 3.88 -13.70
N VAL A 442 30.68 4.16 -12.43
CA VAL A 442 31.56 3.91 -11.32
C VAL A 442 30.78 3.44 -10.15
N VAL A 443 31.14 2.30 -9.60
CA VAL A 443 30.52 1.74 -8.39
C VAL A 443 31.65 1.46 -7.40
N LEU A 444 31.81 2.36 -6.45
CA LEU A 444 32.85 2.26 -5.42
C LEU A 444 32.28 1.62 -4.16
N PHE A 445 32.89 0.53 -3.73
CA PHE A 445 32.70 -0.10 -2.43
C PHE A 445 33.94 0.18 -1.57
N GLU A 446 33.77 1.04 -0.57
CA GLU A 446 34.82 1.43 0.36
C GLU A 446 34.51 0.92 1.76
N ASP A 447 35.43 0.17 2.36
CA ASP A 447 35.29 -0.41 3.69
C ASP A 447 34.04 -1.32 3.84
N CYS A 448 33.56 -1.93 2.75
CA CYS A 448 32.35 -2.73 2.72
C CYS A 448 32.59 -4.20 3.04
N GLN A 449 31.53 -4.85 3.50
CA GLN A 449 31.45 -6.32 3.57
C GLN A 449 30.49 -6.83 2.51
N ILE A 450 31.01 -7.64 1.57
CA ILE A 450 30.24 -8.33 0.54
C ILE A 450 30.07 -9.78 0.99
N HIS A 451 28.84 -10.20 1.25
CA HIS A 451 28.54 -11.48 1.91
C HIS A 451 27.70 -12.41 1.04
N ALA A 452 28.22 -13.62 0.85
CA ALA A 452 27.53 -14.71 0.16
C ALA A 452 27.03 -15.74 1.20
N PRO A 453 25.73 -15.70 1.62
CA PRO A 453 25.25 -16.46 2.77
C PRO A 453 25.25 -17.97 2.53
N SER A 454 24.84 -18.45 1.37
CA SER A 454 24.84 -19.88 1.00
C SER A 454 24.48 -20.05 -0.47
N GLY A 455 24.84 -21.21 -1.07
CA GLY A 455 24.42 -21.60 -2.42
C GLY A 455 24.80 -20.66 -3.55
N THR A 456 25.72 -19.72 -3.29
CA THR A 456 26.10 -18.65 -4.22
C THR A 456 26.77 -19.24 -5.46
N ARG A 457 26.24 -18.87 -6.63
CA ARG A 457 26.88 -19.23 -7.91
C ARG A 457 27.67 -18.08 -8.49
N ALA A 458 27.17 -16.83 -8.42
CA ALA A 458 27.86 -15.65 -8.89
C ALA A 458 27.69 -14.49 -7.87
N VAL A 459 28.82 -13.89 -7.48
CA VAL A 459 28.83 -12.70 -6.63
C VAL A 459 28.51 -11.47 -7.48
N MET A 460 29.15 -11.37 -8.65
CA MET A 460 29.06 -10.19 -9.49
C MET A 460 28.95 -10.53 -10.97
N GLN A 461 28.08 -9.80 -11.67
CA GLN A 461 27.99 -9.74 -13.12
C GLN A 461 28.11 -8.29 -13.59
N ALA A 462 29.31 -7.83 -13.86
CA ALA A 462 29.55 -6.51 -14.40
C ALA A 462 29.13 -6.43 -15.88
N ARG A 463 28.39 -5.36 -16.23
CA ARG A 463 27.98 -5.05 -17.61
C ARG A 463 28.39 -3.64 -18.00
N VAL A 464 29.61 -3.26 -17.62
CA VAL A 464 30.10 -1.90 -17.75
C VAL A 464 30.49 -1.62 -19.20
N SER A 465 30.06 -0.48 -19.73
CA SER A 465 30.47 -0.03 -21.05
C SER A 465 31.95 0.42 -21.05
N ALA A 466 32.60 0.23 -22.17
CA ALA A 466 33.99 0.70 -22.34
C ALA A 466 34.15 2.20 -22.03
N GLY A 467 35.24 2.56 -21.36
CA GLY A 467 35.55 3.95 -20.98
C GLY A 467 35.11 4.35 -19.56
N TYR A 468 34.47 3.46 -18.80
CA TYR A 468 34.16 3.68 -17.39
C TYR A 468 34.96 2.74 -16.49
N LEU A 469 35.18 3.16 -15.22
CA LEU A 469 35.92 2.36 -14.25
C LEU A 469 35.16 1.11 -13.80
N GLY A 470 33.83 1.16 -13.83
CA GLY A 470 32.97 0.06 -13.37
C GLY A 470 33.03 -0.14 -11.85
N TYR A 471 33.25 -1.37 -11.43
CA TYR A 471 33.21 -1.76 -10.04
C TYR A 471 34.57 -1.71 -9.39
N VAL A 472 34.73 -0.97 -8.30
CA VAL A 472 35.94 -0.78 -7.53
C VAL A 472 35.71 -1.16 -6.08
N PHE A 473 36.52 -2.05 -5.53
CA PHE A 473 36.49 -2.47 -4.13
C PHE A 473 37.77 -1.93 -3.43
N LEU A 474 37.58 -1.00 -2.49
CA LEU A 474 38.66 -0.40 -1.70
C LEU A 474 38.48 -0.84 -0.24
N ASN A 475 39.52 -1.44 0.33
CA ASN A 475 39.53 -1.95 1.71
C ASN A 475 38.34 -2.86 2.06
N SER A 476 37.66 -3.41 1.07
CA SER A 476 36.44 -4.19 1.25
C SER A 476 36.75 -5.68 1.41
N ARG A 477 35.94 -6.39 2.15
CA ARG A 477 36.07 -7.81 2.41
C ARG A 477 34.99 -8.64 1.80
N PHE A 478 35.31 -9.80 1.26
CA PHE A 478 34.38 -10.80 0.81
C PHE A 478 34.27 -11.89 1.88
N THR A 479 33.06 -12.21 2.28
CA THR A 479 32.78 -13.22 3.30
C THR A 479 31.72 -14.20 2.79
N VAL A 480 31.76 -15.42 3.33
CA VAL A 480 30.80 -16.47 2.96
C VAL A 480 30.10 -17.01 4.19
N GLY A 481 28.90 -17.54 3.98
CA GLY A 481 28.18 -18.26 5.02
C GLY A 481 28.74 -19.64 5.25
N GLU A 482 28.20 -20.32 6.26
CA GLU A 482 28.57 -21.68 6.62
C GLU A 482 28.33 -22.66 5.45
N GLY A 483 29.27 -23.54 5.17
CA GLY A 483 29.19 -24.53 4.11
C GLY A 483 29.43 -24.02 2.67
N VAL A 484 29.66 -22.71 2.48
CA VAL A 484 30.04 -22.15 1.18
C VAL A 484 31.52 -22.40 0.94
N THR A 485 31.85 -23.07 -0.17
CA THR A 485 33.22 -23.37 -0.58
C THR A 485 33.72 -22.42 -1.65
N ASN A 486 35.03 -22.19 -1.74
CA ASN A 486 35.64 -21.30 -2.73
C ASN A 486 35.32 -21.66 -4.19
N SER A 487 34.93 -22.91 -4.47
CA SER A 487 34.57 -23.37 -5.82
C SER A 487 33.21 -22.84 -6.32
N THR A 488 32.41 -22.17 -5.46
CA THR A 488 31.07 -21.69 -5.79
C THR A 488 31.00 -20.17 -5.98
N LEU A 489 32.10 -19.43 -5.80
CA LEU A 489 32.13 -17.99 -5.96
C LEU A 489 32.65 -17.60 -7.34
N PHE A 490 31.82 -16.89 -8.11
CA PHE A 490 32.17 -16.37 -9.43
C PHE A 490 32.13 -14.85 -9.46
N PHE A 491 33.10 -14.25 -10.15
CA PHE A 491 33.08 -12.85 -10.55
C PHE A 491 33.18 -12.80 -12.08
N GLN A 492 32.19 -12.21 -12.71
CA GLN A 492 32.18 -11.98 -14.15
C GLN A 492 32.35 -10.47 -14.39
N PHE A 493 33.40 -10.12 -15.12
CA PHE A 493 33.76 -8.74 -15.45
C PHE A 493 33.49 -8.46 -16.92
#